data_d6798ef6d08477bf353305b85d35bf18
#
_entry.id   d6798ef6d08477bf353305b85d35bf18
#
_cell.length_a   1.000
_cell.length_b   1.000
_cell.length_c   1.000
_cell.angle_alpha   90.00
_cell.angle_beta   90.00
_cell.angle_gamma   90.00
#
_symmetry.space_group_name_H-M   'P 1'
#
loop_
_entity.id
_entity.type
_entity.pdbx_description
1 polymer ?
#
loop_
_entity_poly.entity_id
_entity_poly.type
_entity_poly.pdbx_seq_one_letter_code
_entity_poly.pdbx_strand_id
1 'polypeptide(L)'
;RAYIAQTLQRLQGCGIATRGWFGADYSESTRTPQLLGEAGVEYLSDWANDEQPYRMTAPGRLVATPLWADFDDQTVLINRMCNLDMMEDHFIKALDQLAVDAGRSARLLHFCVRPWVLGAPLRIAMFERVLAHACAQPQAWTPTLGEVVDAWWAQQPG
;
A
#
# COMPACT_ATOMS: atom_id res chain seq x y z
N ARG A 1 2.48 15.09 16.69
CA ARG A 1 1.21 15.81 16.45
C ARG A 1 1.41 17.01 15.53
N ALA A 2 2.23 17.98 15.89
CA ALA A 2 2.42 19.19 15.07
C ALA A 2 2.85 18.88 13.62
N TYR A 3 3.79 17.95 13.43
CA TYR A 3 4.25 17.54 12.10
C TYR A 3 3.10 16.99 11.22
N ILE A 4 2.29 16.07 11.75
CA ILE A 4 1.13 15.51 11.03
C ILE A 4 0.17 16.63 10.61
N ALA A 5 -0.22 17.48 11.56
CA ALA A 5 -1.14 18.60 11.28
C ALA A 5 -0.59 19.55 10.21
N GLN A 6 0.69 19.92 10.30
CA GLN A 6 1.34 20.80 9.31
C GLN A 6 1.41 20.14 7.92
N THR A 7 1.71 18.83 7.85
CA THR A 7 1.76 18.10 6.58
C THR A 7 0.39 18.08 5.91
N LEU A 8 -0.65 17.69 6.65
CA LEU A 8 -2.03 17.66 6.13
C LEU A 8 -2.48 19.05 5.68
N GLN A 9 -2.21 20.09 6.46
CA GLN A 9 -2.54 21.49 6.12
C GLN A 9 -1.83 21.97 4.86
N ARG A 10 -0.55 21.64 4.69
CA ARG A 10 0.21 21.99 3.48
C ARG A 10 -0.34 21.32 2.23
N LEU A 11 -0.64 20.02 2.32
CA LEU A 11 -1.25 19.28 1.20
C LEU A 11 -2.61 19.88 0.82
N GLN A 12 -3.45 20.16 1.80
CA GLN A 12 -4.74 20.81 1.58
C GLN A 12 -4.57 22.20 0.95
N GLY A 13 -3.59 22.98 1.40
CA GLY A 13 -3.26 24.30 0.81
C GLY A 13 -2.80 24.22 -0.65
N CYS A 14 -2.28 23.05 -1.09
CA CYS A 14 -1.95 22.76 -2.48
C CYS A 14 -3.13 22.14 -3.28
N GLY A 15 -4.33 22.08 -2.70
CA GLY A 15 -5.51 21.48 -3.34
C GLY A 15 -5.53 19.95 -3.31
N ILE A 16 -4.65 19.33 -2.51
CA ILE A 16 -4.59 17.87 -2.38
C ILE A 16 -5.40 17.43 -1.15
N ALA A 17 -6.56 16.84 -1.39
CA ALA A 17 -7.39 16.21 -0.36
C ALA A 17 -6.84 14.80 -0.08
N THR A 18 -5.92 14.68 0.90
CA THR A 18 -5.40 13.37 1.29
C THR A 18 -6.26 12.72 2.35
N ARG A 19 -6.51 11.42 2.19
CA ARG A 19 -7.21 10.56 3.16
C ARG A 19 -6.25 9.57 3.83
N GLY A 20 -5.08 9.34 3.21
CA GLY A 20 -4.13 8.32 3.61
C GLY A 20 -2.80 8.88 4.08
N TRP A 21 -2.07 8.00 4.75
CA TRP A 21 -0.73 8.25 5.26
C TRP A 21 0.19 7.07 4.97
N PHE A 22 1.42 7.40 4.60
CA PHE A 22 2.54 6.47 4.57
C PHE A 22 3.76 7.18 5.16
N GLY A 23 4.32 6.62 6.22
CA GLY A 23 5.51 7.18 6.87
C GLY A 23 6.74 7.03 5.99
N ALA A 24 7.60 8.04 5.96
CA ALA A 24 8.86 7.96 5.23
C ALA A 24 9.68 6.75 5.73
N ASP A 25 10.07 5.86 4.81
CA ASP A 25 10.83 4.63 5.10
C ASP A 25 10.20 3.77 6.20
N TYR A 26 8.88 3.65 6.21
CA TYR A 26 8.10 2.91 7.22
C TYR A 26 8.35 3.40 8.66
N SER A 27 8.83 4.63 8.81
CA SER A 27 9.19 5.17 10.12
C SER A 27 7.98 5.73 10.86
N GLU A 28 7.36 4.88 11.65
CA GLU A 28 6.30 5.24 12.57
C GLU A 28 6.68 4.95 14.02
N SER A 29 6.06 5.68 14.94
CA SER A 29 6.09 5.36 16.36
C SER A 29 4.82 4.60 16.74
N THR A 30 4.85 3.91 17.88
CA THR A 30 3.67 3.25 18.45
C THR A 30 2.49 4.22 18.69
N ARG A 31 2.76 5.53 18.72
CA ARG A 31 1.74 6.58 18.90
C ARG A 31 1.23 7.16 17.58
N THR A 32 1.88 6.88 16.46
CA THR A 32 1.53 7.47 15.16
C THR A 32 0.11 7.12 14.74
N PRO A 33 -0.37 5.86 14.81
CA PRO A 33 -1.75 5.53 14.44
C PRO A 33 -2.79 6.30 15.27
N GLN A 34 -2.56 6.45 16.57
CA GLN A 34 -3.42 7.25 17.44
C GLN A 34 -3.52 8.71 16.97
N LEU A 35 -2.38 9.32 16.67
CA LEU A 35 -2.31 10.71 16.23
C LEU A 35 -2.89 10.94 14.83
N LEU A 36 -2.74 9.96 13.94
CA LEU A 36 -3.34 9.97 12.60
C LEU A 36 -4.88 9.88 12.68
N GLY A 37 -5.39 8.96 13.49
CA GLY A 37 -6.83 8.84 13.72
C GLY A 37 -7.44 10.10 14.34
N GLU A 38 -6.76 10.73 15.32
CA GLU A 38 -7.17 12.03 15.90
C GLU A 38 -7.15 13.17 14.85
N ALA A 39 -6.27 13.08 13.85
CA ALA A 39 -6.17 14.05 12.75
C ALA A 39 -7.16 13.78 11.60
N GLY A 40 -7.97 12.73 11.68
CA GLY A 40 -8.97 12.37 10.68
C GLY A 40 -8.41 11.64 9.47
N VAL A 41 -7.19 11.08 9.56
CA VAL A 41 -6.66 10.18 8.53
C VAL A 41 -7.46 8.88 8.52
N GLU A 42 -7.81 8.39 7.34
CA GLU A 42 -8.71 7.25 7.18
C GLU A 42 -7.95 5.94 6.96
N TYR A 43 -6.75 5.98 6.36
CA TYR A 43 -5.93 4.78 6.19
C TYR A 43 -4.43 5.06 6.29
N LEU A 44 -3.68 4.02 6.64
CA LEU A 44 -2.21 4.04 6.65
C LEU A 44 -1.64 2.72 6.16
N SER A 45 -0.44 2.76 5.55
CA SER A 45 0.15 1.62 4.86
C SER A 45 1.36 1.00 5.55
N ASP A 46 1.80 1.53 6.69
CA ASP A 46 3.05 1.15 7.34
C ASP A 46 2.99 -0.19 8.11
N TRP A 47 1.79 -0.72 8.38
CA TRP A 47 1.61 -1.89 9.25
C TRP A 47 1.19 -3.11 8.44
N ALA A 48 2.17 -3.97 8.12
CA ALA A 48 2.00 -5.15 7.29
C ALA A 48 1.70 -6.40 8.13
N ASN A 49 0.54 -6.44 8.80
CA ASN A 49 0.16 -7.55 9.68
C ASN A 49 -0.77 -8.59 8.99
N ASP A 50 -1.30 -8.29 7.81
CA ASP A 50 -2.24 -9.15 7.09
C ASP A 50 -2.14 -8.89 5.58
N GLU A 51 -2.71 -9.75 4.74
CA GLU A 51 -2.95 -9.53 3.31
C GLU A 51 -4.34 -8.94 3.03
N GLN A 52 -4.97 -8.34 4.04
CA GLN A 52 -6.27 -7.66 3.97
C GLN A 52 -6.22 -6.33 4.70
N PRO A 53 -7.04 -5.35 4.32
CA PRO A 53 -7.25 -4.20 5.16
C PRO A 53 -7.81 -4.61 6.53
N TYR A 54 -7.41 -3.93 7.59
CA TYR A 54 -7.93 -4.19 8.94
C TYR A 54 -8.06 -2.90 9.74
N ARG A 55 -9.02 -2.89 10.66
CA ARG A 55 -9.26 -1.74 11.54
C ARG A 55 -8.12 -1.58 12.55
N MET A 56 -7.61 -0.37 12.65
CA MET A 56 -6.64 -0.02 13.69
C MET A 56 -7.33 0.30 15.02
N THR A 57 -6.67 -0.04 16.13
CA THR A 57 -7.09 0.39 17.47
C THR A 57 -6.67 1.86 17.70
N ALA A 58 -7.39 2.76 17.03
CA ALA A 58 -7.13 4.21 17.03
C ALA A 58 -8.47 4.96 16.93
N PRO A 59 -8.50 6.26 17.28
CA PRO A 59 -9.69 7.08 17.09
C PRO A 59 -10.14 7.15 15.61
N GLY A 60 -11.42 7.41 15.41
CA GLY A 60 -11.98 7.58 14.08
C GLY A 60 -12.14 6.26 13.32
N ARG A 61 -11.94 6.31 11.99
CA ARG A 61 -12.14 5.19 11.06
C ARG A 61 -10.83 4.72 10.43
N LEU A 62 -9.74 4.73 11.18
CA LEU A 62 -8.42 4.39 10.68
C LEU A 62 -8.32 2.90 10.32
N VAL A 63 -7.93 2.62 9.08
CA VAL A 63 -7.72 1.28 8.51
C VAL A 63 -6.27 1.13 8.09
N ALA A 64 -5.65 0.00 8.39
CA ALA A 64 -4.38 -0.35 7.76
C ALA A 64 -4.64 -0.92 6.36
N THR A 65 -3.86 -0.44 5.38
CA THR A 65 -3.77 -0.98 4.02
C THR A 65 -2.36 -1.54 3.85
N PRO A 66 -2.13 -2.81 4.24
CA PRO A 66 -0.78 -3.34 4.43
C PRO A 66 0.10 -3.20 3.20
N LEU A 67 1.30 -2.66 3.39
CA LEU A 67 2.38 -2.64 2.41
C LEU A 67 3.55 -3.45 2.96
N TRP A 68 3.85 -4.56 2.30
CA TRP A 68 4.98 -5.41 2.67
C TRP A 68 6.27 -4.89 2.05
N ALA A 69 7.34 -4.86 2.82
CA ALA A 69 8.66 -4.42 2.35
C ALA A 69 9.19 -5.25 1.17
N ASP A 70 8.67 -6.46 0.98
CA ASP A 70 8.97 -7.34 -0.16
C ASP A 70 8.37 -6.83 -1.48
N PHE A 71 7.41 -5.92 -1.42
CA PHE A 71 6.78 -5.26 -2.57
C PHE A 71 7.14 -3.77 -2.67
N ASP A 72 8.23 -3.37 -2.03
CA ASP A 72 8.83 -2.04 -2.13
C ASP A 72 10.11 -2.11 -3.00
N ASP A 73 10.11 -1.40 -4.11
CA ASP A 73 11.18 -1.46 -5.11
C ASP A 73 12.54 -1.01 -4.58
N GLN A 74 12.58 0.02 -3.74
CA GLN A 74 13.82 0.47 -3.12
C GLN A 74 14.34 -0.58 -2.12
N THR A 75 13.46 -1.14 -1.31
CA THR A 75 13.85 -2.17 -0.34
C THR A 75 14.40 -3.39 -1.04
N VAL A 76 13.74 -3.88 -2.08
CA VAL A 76 14.15 -5.11 -2.78
C VAL A 76 15.40 -4.88 -3.63
N LEU A 77 15.39 -3.88 -4.52
CA LEU A 77 16.47 -3.71 -5.51
C LEU A 77 17.68 -2.96 -4.96
N ILE A 78 17.46 -1.99 -4.06
CA ILE A 78 18.55 -1.13 -3.59
C ILE A 78 19.08 -1.59 -2.23
N ASN A 79 18.20 -1.81 -1.26
CA ASN A 79 18.64 -2.13 0.09
C ASN A 79 19.05 -3.61 0.25
N ARG A 80 18.29 -4.53 -0.39
CA ARG A 80 18.57 -5.97 -0.35
C ARG A 80 19.40 -6.46 -1.54
N MET A 81 19.69 -5.59 -2.52
CA MET A 81 20.49 -5.90 -3.71
C MET A 81 19.99 -7.10 -4.53
N CYS A 82 18.66 -7.35 -4.52
CA CYS A 82 18.05 -8.38 -5.35
C CYS A 82 18.15 -7.98 -6.84
N ASN A 83 18.29 -8.97 -7.71
CA ASN A 83 18.26 -8.71 -9.14
C ASN A 83 16.82 -8.59 -9.67
N LEU A 84 16.66 -8.09 -10.90
CA LEU A 84 15.35 -7.84 -11.50
C LEU A 84 14.53 -9.12 -11.70
N ASP A 85 15.18 -10.20 -12.11
CA ASP A 85 14.47 -11.48 -12.36
C ASP A 85 13.90 -12.05 -11.06
N MET A 86 14.64 -11.94 -9.95
CA MET A 86 14.13 -12.33 -8.63
C MET A 86 12.94 -11.47 -8.20
N MET A 87 13.00 -10.17 -8.43
CA MET A 87 11.90 -9.27 -8.08
C MET A 87 10.65 -9.57 -8.92
N GLU A 88 10.83 -9.77 -10.25
CA GLU A 88 9.75 -10.17 -11.14
C GLU A 88 9.09 -11.47 -10.69
N ASP A 89 9.90 -12.50 -10.43
CA ASP A 89 9.45 -13.81 -9.96
C ASP A 89 8.69 -13.71 -8.62
N HIS A 90 9.18 -12.91 -7.67
CA HIS A 90 8.49 -12.68 -6.39
C HIS A 90 7.12 -12.03 -6.60
N PHE A 91 7.03 -11.02 -7.45
CA PHE A 91 5.77 -10.32 -7.70
C PHE A 91 4.75 -11.22 -8.40
N ILE A 92 5.18 -11.97 -9.42
CA ILE A 92 4.32 -12.91 -10.15
C ILE A 92 3.80 -14.01 -9.21
N LYS A 93 4.69 -14.65 -8.45
CA LYS A 93 4.31 -15.71 -7.50
C LYS A 93 3.36 -15.21 -6.41
N ALA A 94 3.57 -14.00 -5.91
CA ALA A 94 2.68 -13.40 -4.93
C ALA A 94 1.29 -13.13 -5.52
N LEU A 95 1.22 -12.57 -6.73
CA LEU A 95 -0.04 -12.34 -7.44
C LEU A 95 -0.80 -13.65 -7.66
N ASP A 96 -0.11 -14.70 -8.12
CA ASP A 96 -0.72 -16.00 -8.37
C ASP A 96 -1.23 -16.66 -7.08
N GLN A 97 -0.44 -16.60 -5.99
CA GLN A 97 -0.85 -17.16 -4.70
C GLN A 97 -2.05 -16.39 -4.13
N LEU A 98 -2.00 -15.07 -4.14
CA LEU A 98 -3.11 -14.25 -3.64
C LEU A 98 -4.38 -14.42 -4.48
N ALA A 99 -4.25 -14.67 -5.78
CA ALA A 99 -5.39 -15.01 -6.65
C ALA A 99 -6.04 -16.33 -6.22
N VAL A 100 -5.26 -17.35 -5.82
CA VAL A 100 -5.78 -18.60 -5.25
C VAL A 100 -6.46 -18.35 -3.91
N ASP A 101 -5.82 -17.59 -3.02
CA ASP A 101 -6.34 -17.31 -1.67
C ASP A 101 -7.60 -16.44 -1.71
N ALA A 102 -7.73 -15.58 -2.73
CA ALA A 102 -8.91 -14.75 -2.97
C ALA A 102 -10.20 -15.56 -3.22
N GLY A 103 -10.08 -16.84 -3.57
CA GLY A 103 -11.22 -17.76 -3.63
C GLY A 103 -11.92 -17.98 -2.27
N ARG A 104 -11.29 -17.62 -1.16
CA ARG A 104 -11.84 -17.72 0.22
C ARG A 104 -12.25 -16.36 0.77
N SER A 105 -11.41 -15.35 0.60
CA SER A 105 -11.67 -13.97 1.02
C SER A 105 -10.76 -13.04 0.22
N ALA A 106 -11.22 -11.81 -0.03
CA ALA A 106 -10.44 -10.82 -0.79
C ALA A 106 -9.03 -10.64 -0.22
N ARG A 107 -8.06 -10.41 -1.10
CA ARG A 107 -6.66 -10.13 -0.77
C ARG A 107 -6.26 -8.77 -1.32
N LEU A 108 -5.36 -8.11 -0.63
CA LEU A 108 -4.76 -6.84 -1.05
C LEU A 108 -3.27 -7.06 -1.33
N LEU A 109 -2.84 -6.74 -2.54
CA LEU A 109 -1.43 -6.59 -2.87
C LEU A 109 -1.15 -5.11 -3.15
N HIS A 110 -0.28 -4.53 -2.37
CA HIS A 110 0.10 -3.12 -2.47
C HIS A 110 1.57 -3.02 -2.89
N PHE A 111 1.83 -2.41 -4.05
CA PHE A 111 3.19 -2.12 -4.52
C PHE A 111 3.60 -0.70 -4.15
N CYS A 112 4.79 -0.55 -3.58
CA CYS A 112 5.44 0.75 -3.45
C CYS A 112 6.52 0.88 -4.55
N VAL A 113 6.28 1.77 -5.49
CA VAL A 113 7.18 1.96 -6.64
C VAL A 113 7.63 3.41 -6.74
N ARG A 114 8.90 3.60 -7.07
CA ARG A 114 9.51 4.92 -7.22
C ARG A 114 9.92 5.14 -8.68
N PRO A 115 9.57 6.28 -9.29
CA PRO A 115 9.93 6.57 -10.68
C PRO A 115 11.44 6.46 -10.96
N TRP A 116 12.30 6.84 -10.01
CA TRP A 116 13.76 6.72 -10.19
C TRP A 116 14.31 5.30 -9.98
N VAL A 117 13.53 4.38 -9.40
CA VAL A 117 13.90 2.96 -9.28
C VAL A 117 13.32 2.18 -10.44
N LEU A 118 12.04 1.85 -10.42
CA LEU A 118 11.41 1.02 -11.47
C LEU A 118 11.14 1.78 -12.77
N GLY A 119 11.02 3.11 -12.74
CA GLY A 119 10.85 3.91 -13.96
C GLY A 119 12.14 4.08 -14.79
N ALA A 120 13.29 3.57 -14.34
CA ALA A 120 14.53 3.62 -15.11
C ALA A 120 14.45 2.72 -16.37
N PRO A 121 15.05 3.13 -17.52
CA PRO A 121 14.96 2.39 -18.79
C PRO A 121 15.34 0.92 -18.71
N LEU A 122 16.27 0.57 -17.84
CA LEU A 122 16.70 -0.82 -17.66
C LEU A 122 15.72 -1.68 -16.82
N ARG A 123 14.73 -1.06 -16.15
CA ARG A 123 13.84 -1.73 -15.20
C ARG A 123 12.36 -1.67 -15.57
N ILE A 124 11.96 -0.63 -16.29
CA ILE A 124 10.54 -0.36 -16.57
C ILE A 124 9.84 -1.53 -17.27
N ALA A 125 10.52 -2.18 -18.22
CA ALA A 125 9.95 -3.31 -18.97
C ALA A 125 9.60 -4.50 -18.06
N MET A 126 10.37 -4.75 -16.99
CA MET A 126 10.02 -5.76 -15.99
C MET A 126 8.73 -5.39 -15.28
N PHE A 127 8.61 -4.15 -14.83
CA PHE A 127 7.43 -3.69 -14.12
C PHE A 127 6.17 -3.69 -15.00
N GLU A 128 6.30 -3.36 -16.30
CA GLU A 128 5.23 -3.49 -17.28
C GLU A 128 4.70 -4.93 -17.39
N ARG A 129 5.59 -5.93 -17.37
CA ARG A 129 5.20 -7.34 -17.38
C ARG A 129 4.45 -7.74 -16.10
N VAL A 130 4.90 -7.28 -14.94
CA VAL A 130 4.21 -7.51 -13.66
C VAL A 130 2.81 -6.91 -13.66
N LEU A 131 2.67 -5.66 -14.13
CA LEU A 131 1.37 -5.01 -14.25
C LEU A 131 0.46 -5.72 -15.25
N ALA A 132 0.99 -6.12 -16.40
CA ALA A 132 0.24 -6.88 -17.40
C ALA A 132 -0.27 -8.21 -16.82
N HIS A 133 0.57 -8.92 -16.04
CA HIS A 133 0.17 -10.14 -15.36
C HIS A 133 -0.94 -9.89 -14.32
N ALA A 134 -0.80 -8.84 -13.52
CA ALA A 134 -1.82 -8.47 -12.54
C ALA A 134 -3.17 -8.14 -13.22
N CYS A 135 -3.14 -7.34 -14.29
CA CYS A 135 -4.34 -6.95 -15.03
C CYS A 135 -4.99 -8.11 -15.81
N ALA A 136 -4.23 -9.17 -16.11
CA ALA A 136 -4.74 -10.36 -16.77
C ALA A 136 -5.49 -11.32 -15.83
N GLN A 137 -5.39 -11.13 -14.52
CA GLN A 137 -6.11 -11.94 -13.53
C GLN A 137 -7.62 -11.61 -13.56
N PRO A 138 -8.51 -12.57 -13.86
CA PRO A 138 -9.94 -12.27 -14.06
C PRO A 138 -10.64 -11.66 -12.84
N GLN A 139 -10.14 -11.97 -11.64
CA GLN A 139 -10.68 -11.50 -10.36
C GLN A 139 -9.95 -10.26 -9.82
N ALA A 140 -8.92 -9.76 -10.51
CA ALA A 140 -8.19 -8.62 -10.04
C ALA A 140 -9.00 -7.33 -10.20
N TRP A 141 -9.10 -6.59 -9.11
CA TRP A 141 -9.58 -5.22 -9.09
C TRP A 141 -8.38 -4.30 -8.83
N THR A 142 -8.21 -3.27 -9.65
CA THR A 142 -7.07 -2.34 -9.58
C THR A 142 -7.52 -0.95 -9.10
N PRO A 143 -7.92 -0.81 -7.83
CA PRO A 143 -8.45 0.42 -7.26
C PRO A 143 -7.35 1.35 -6.75
N THR A 144 -7.74 2.56 -6.40
CA THR A 144 -6.98 3.38 -5.45
C THR A 144 -7.15 2.85 -4.02
N LEU A 145 -6.21 3.16 -3.12
CA LEU A 145 -6.34 2.77 -1.71
C LEU A 145 -7.57 3.37 -1.04
N GLY A 146 -8.00 4.56 -1.45
CA GLY A 146 -9.25 5.16 -0.98
C GLY A 146 -10.46 4.30 -1.31
N GLU A 147 -10.56 3.79 -2.54
CA GLU A 147 -11.63 2.89 -2.97
C GLU A 147 -11.58 1.54 -2.24
N VAL A 148 -10.38 1.01 -1.97
CA VAL A 148 -10.22 -0.21 -1.15
C VAL A 148 -10.82 0.01 0.23
N VAL A 149 -10.51 1.13 0.87
CA VAL A 149 -10.99 1.46 2.22
C VAL A 149 -12.51 1.68 2.24
N ASP A 150 -13.06 2.35 1.23
CA ASP A 150 -14.49 2.53 1.09
C ASP A 150 -15.22 1.19 0.92
N ALA A 151 -14.71 0.31 0.06
CA ALA A 151 -15.25 -1.04 -0.15
C ALA A 151 -15.15 -1.90 1.11
N TRP A 152 -14.04 -1.79 1.84
CA TRP A 152 -13.84 -2.52 3.09
C TRP A 152 -14.85 -2.08 4.16
N TRP A 153 -15.06 -0.77 4.33
CA TRP A 153 -16.06 -0.25 5.28
C TRP A 153 -17.48 -0.63 4.91
N ALA A 154 -17.79 -0.70 3.62
CA ALA A 154 -19.13 -1.12 3.16
C ALA A 154 -19.47 -2.57 3.55
N GLN A 155 -18.48 -3.41 3.82
CA GLN A 155 -18.63 -4.82 4.21
C GLN A 155 -18.65 -5.02 5.74
N GLN A 156 -18.34 -3.98 6.52
CA GLN A 156 -18.36 -4.12 7.98
C GLN A 156 -19.80 -4.05 8.51
N PRO A 157 -20.17 -4.90 9.48
CA PRO A 157 -21.44 -4.76 10.15
C PRO A 157 -21.50 -3.40 10.87
N GLY A 158 -22.63 -2.72 10.74
CA GLY A 158 -22.88 -1.42 11.36
C GLY A 158 -22.88 -1.45 12.89
#